data_33fa1609c0ee3e760452578e4221e30b
#
_entry.id   33fa1609c0ee3e760452578e4221e30b
#
_cell.length_a   1.000
_cell.length_b   1.000
_cell.length_c   1.000
_cell.angle_alpha   90.00
_cell.angle_beta   90.00
_cell.angle_gamma   90.00
#
_symmetry.space_group_name_H-M   'P 1'
#
loop_
_entity.id
_entity.type
_entity.pdbx_description
1 polymer ?
#
loop_
_entity_poly.entity_id
_entity_poly.type
_entity_poly.pdbx_seq_one_letter_code
_entity_poly.pdbx_strand_id
1 'polypeptide(L)'
;METEGRPWQTGRVTSFDAAARAAAAHFDFPCAFGVTDLAGPIACSGDVDAAFPFASVTKPLAGYAALVAVDRKLLRLDAPAGPEGSTVRHLLAHASGLPFEEGAVLGAPGKRRVYSNRGFDVLGGVVEEATGTPFPEWLEETVLIPLGMSATECEGSPAHSGRGSVADLLAFGREMLSPTLVSSELWREAITPQFPGISGVLPGYGRQADNAWGLGVEIRDSKAPHWTDASFPPSAYGHFGQSGSFLWVDPTVGRAGAFLGARPFGAPHREAWPALTKAMREA
;
A
#
# COMPACT_ATOMS: atom_id res chain seq x y z
N MET A 1 1.91 -1.89 34.81
CA MET A 1 2.19 -2.53 33.51
C MET A 1 2.98 -1.47 32.74
N GLU A 2 4.31 -1.61 32.77
CA GLU A 2 5.20 -0.68 32.05
C GLU A 2 4.96 -0.90 30.57
N THR A 3 4.55 0.17 29.86
CA THR A 3 4.50 0.18 28.39
C THR A 3 5.94 0.12 27.91
N GLU A 4 6.35 -1.02 27.40
CA GLU A 4 7.62 -1.13 26.67
C GLU A 4 7.61 -0.05 25.58
N GLY A 5 8.55 0.91 25.72
CA GLY A 5 8.68 2.03 24.79
C GLY A 5 8.90 1.52 23.37
N ARG A 6 8.17 2.09 22.41
CA ARG A 6 8.26 1.71 20.98
C ARG A 6 9.70 1.84 20.46
N PRO A 7 10.15 1.03 19.49
CA PRO A 7 11.57 0.92 19.07
C PRO A 7 12.25 2.24 18.68
N TRP A 8 11.50 3.25 18.21
CA TRP A 8 12.05 4.57 17.90
C TRP A 8 12.40 5.43 19.12
N GLN A 9 12.00 5.04 20.33
CA GLN A 9 12.38 5.70 21.57
C GLN A 9 13.76 5.25 22.10
N THR A 10 14.39 4.26 21.46
CA THR A 10 15.62 3.63 21.95
C THR A 10 16.91 4.06 21.24
N GLY A 11 16.96 5.27 20.66
CA GLY A 11 18.22 5.91 20.23
C GLY A 11 18.85 5.45 18.91
N ARG A 12 18.17 4.60 18.12
CA ARG A 12 18.62 4.17 16.78
C ARG A 12 18.13 5.07 15.65
N VAL A 13 17.04 5.81 15.86
CA VAL A 13 16.42 6.65 14.81
C VAL A 13 17.24 7.92 14.65
N THR A 14 17.79 8.12 13.46
CA THR A 14 18.46 9.36 13.08
C THR A 14 17.47 10.38 12.50
N SER A 15 17.83 11.65 12.54
CA SER A 15 17.10 12.65 11.76
C SER A 15 17.48 12.52 10.28
N PHE A 16 16.51 12.72 9.39
CA PHE A 16 16.79 12.79 7.96
C PHE A 16 17.87 13.83 7.61
N ASP A 17 18.61 13.56 6.56
CA ASP A 17 19.61 14.47 6.02
C ASP A 17 19.02 15.78 5.48
N ALA A 18 19.88 16.67 4.99
CA ALA A 18 19.47 17.96 4.43
C ALA A 18 18.56 17.80 3.19
N ALA A 19 18.76 16.76 2.39
CA ALA A 19 17.96 16.54 1.17
C ALA A 19 16.51 16.18 1.50
N ALA A 20 16.28 15.26 2.44
CA ALA A 20 14.94 14.90 2.87
C ALA A 20 14.22 16.08 3.56
N ARG A 21 14.96 16.86 4.40
CA ARG A 21 14.40 18.07 5.01
C ARG A 21 14.05 19.15 4.00
N ALA A 22 14.88 19.35 2.97
CA ALA A 22 14.60 20.31 1.89
C ALA A 22 13.38 19.90 1.07
N ALA A 23 13.23 18.61 0.74
CA ALA A 23 12.04 18.11 0.06
C ALA A 23 10.79 18.27 0.92
N ALA A 24 10.87 17.98 2.22
CA ALA A 24 9.77 18.14 3.15
C ALA A 24 9.36 19.59 3.40
N ALA A 25 10.26 20.56 3.20
CA ALA A 25 9.96 21.99 3.33
C ALA A 25 8.92 22.52 2.32
N HIS A 26 8.60 21.73 1.28
CA HIS A 26 7.48 22.02 0.37
C HIS A 26 6.09 21.78 0.99
N PHE A 27 6.00 21.09 2.13
CA PHE A 27 4.74 20.80 2.79
C PHE A 27 4.46 21.84 3.89
N ASP A 28 3.54 22.76 3.62
CA ASP A 28 3.06 23.81 4.54
C ASP A 28 1.88 23.34 5.41
N PHE A 29 1.75 22.02 5.60
CA PHE A 29 0.69 21.36 6.36
C PHE A 29 1.26 20.25 7.25
N PRO A 30 0.52 19.82 8.30
CA PRO A 30 0.93 18.71 9.13
C PRO A 30 1.19 17.45 8.31
N CYS A 31 2.37 16.89 8.44
CA CYS A 31 2.74 15.63 7.82
C CYS A 31 3.80 14.91 8.66
N ALA A 32 3.87 13.61 8.47
CA ALA A 32 4.93 12.78 9.03
C ALA A 32 5.40 11.79 7.97
N PHE A 33 6.67 11.40 8.04
CA PHE A 33 7.25 10.40 7.14
C PHE A 33 8.41 9.68 7.81
N GLY A 34 8.71 8.49 7.33
CA GLY A 34 9.80 7.69 7.86
C GLY A 34 10.23 6.60 6.90
N VAL A 35 11.42 6.07 7.16
CA VAL A 35 12.01 4.94 6.46
C VAL A 35 12.46 3.89 7.45
N THR A 36 12.31 2.62 7.09
CA THR A 36 12.67 1.45 7.89
C THR A 36 13.40 0.42 7.04
N ASP A 37 14.19 -0.41 7.70
CA ASP A 37 14.65 -1.71 7.22
C ASP A 37 14.13 -2.83 8.14
N LEU A 38 14.62 -4.05 7.98
CA LEU A 38 14.23 -5.19 8.81
C LEU A 38 14.71 -5.08 10.28
N ALA A 39 15.73 -4.25 10.54
CA ALA A 39 16.22 -4.02 11.91
C ALA A 39 15.38 -2.98 12.67
N GLY A 40 14.56 -2.19 11.96
CA GLY A 40 13.69 -1.19 12.54
C GLY A 40 13.75 0.17 11.82
N PRO A 41 13.10 1.20 12.38
CA PRO A 41 13.12 2.54 11.80
C PRO A 41 14.56 3.09 11.69
N ILE A 42 14.88 3.64 10.51
CA ILE A 42 16.18 4.26 10.20
C ILE A 42 16.12 5.75 10.49
N ALA A 43 15.14 6.45 9.93
CA ALA A 43 14.94 7.88 10.10
C ALA A 43 13.45 8.23 10.05
N CYS A 44 13.06 9.24 10.84
CA CYS A 44 11.68 9.73 10.90
C CYS A 44 11.65 11.26 11.00
N SER A 45 10.52 11.85 10.58
CA SER A 45 10.24 13.28 10.68
C SER A 45 8.74 13.52 10.91
N GLY A 46 8.43 14.57 11.65
CA GLY A 46 7.06 14.87 12.07
C GLY A 46 6.60 13.97 13.23
N ASP A 47 5.31 14.06 13.58
CA ASP A 47 4.69 13.20 14.58
C ASP A 47 4.29 11.86 13.93
N VAL A 48 5.17 10.87 14.05
CA VAL A 48 5.00 9.55 13.41
C VAL A 48 3.93 8.69 14.07
N ASP A 49 3.47 9.07 15.26
CA ASP A 49 2.39 8.41 15.99
C ASP A 49 1.02 9.06 15.71
N ALA A 50 1.01 10.27 15.11
CA ALA A 50 -0.23 10.93 14.72
C ALA A 50 -0.98 10.13 13.65
N ALA A 51 -2.30 9.99 13.84
CA ALA A 51 -3.15 9.28 12.91
C ALA A 51 -3.64 10.20 11.77
N PHE A 52 -3.43 9.75 10.53
CA PHE A 52 -3.89 10.40 9.30
C PHE A 52 -4.71 9.44 8.44
N PRO A 53 -5.59 9.95 7.54
CA PRO A 53 -6.28 9.10 6.58
C PRO A 53 -5.28 8.46 5.60
N PHE A 54 -5.47 7.18 5.32
CA PHE A 54 -4.66 6.45 4.35
C PHE A 54 -5.15 6.61 2.90
N ALA A 55 -6.46 6.87 2.73
CA ALA A 55 -7.11 6.71 1.45
C ALA A 55 -6.67 5.39 0.77
N SER A 56 -6.19 5.43 -0.46
CA SER A 56 -5.85 4.19 -1.19
C SER A 56 -4.64 3.42 -0.67
N VAL A 57 -3.87 3.95 0.29
CA VAL A 57 -2.86 3.14 1.03
C VAL A 57 -3.53 2.07 1.90
N THR A 58 -4.85 2.11 2.08
CA THR A 58 -5.65 1.01 2.65
C THR A 58 -5.59 -0.27 1.79
N LYS A 59 -5.49 -0.14 0.46
CA LYS A 59 -5.53 -1.30 -0.45
C LYS A 59 -4.41 -2.33 -0.25
N PRO A 60 -3.15 -1.97 -0.03
CA PRO A 60 -2.12 -2.92 0.38
C PRO A 60 -2.48 -3.71 1.65
N LEU A 61 -3.03 -3.05 2.67
CA LEU A 61 -3.48 -3.73 3.90
C LEU A 61 -4.63 -4.69 3.60
N ALA A 62 -5.63 -4.23 2.86
CA ALA A 62 -6.78 -5.05 2.48
C ALA A 62 -6.37 -6.23 1.58
N GLY A 63 -5.49 -5.99 0.62
CA GLY A 63 -4.93 -7.05 -0.22
C GLY A 63 -4.16 -8.08 0.59
N TYR A 64 -3.37 -7.62 1.55
CA TYR A 64 -2.61 -8.49 2.43
C TYR A 64 -3.52 -9.36 3.32
N ALA A 65 -4.59 -8.79 3.89
CA ALA A 65 -5.61 -9.53 4.64
C ALA A 65 -6.30 -10.60 3.78
N ALA A 66 -6.58 -10.31 2.51
CA ALA A 66 -7.08 -11.31 1.56
C ALA A 66 -6.05 -12.41 1.28
N LEU A 67 -4.76 -12.08 1.17
CA LEU A 67 -3.68 -13.06 1.01
C LEU A 67 -3.52 -13.94 2.26
N VAL A 68 -3.76 -13.44 3.46
CA VAL A 68 -3.81 -14.26 4.69
C VAL A 68 -4.94 -15.30 4.60
N ALA A 69 -6.11 -14.94 4.08
CA ALA A 69 -7.20 -15.90 3.85
C ALA A 69 -6.81 -16.95 2.80
N VAL A 70 -6.07 -16.55 1.75
CA VAL A 70 -5.56 -17.49 0.73
C VAL A 70 -4.52 -18.43 1.32
N ASP A 71 -3.55 -17.93 2.08
CA ASP A 71 -2.50 -18.75 2.70
C ASP A 71 -3.08 -19.77 3.70
N ARG A 72 -4.11 -19.37 4.45
CA ARG A 72 -4.89 -20.24 5.34
C ARG A 72 -5.84 -21.19 4.59
N LYS A 73 -5.89 -21.16 3.26
CA LYS A 73 -6.74 -21.99 2.38
C LYS A 73 -8.25 -21.80 2.60
N LEU A 74 -8.65 -20.67 3.14
CA LEU A 74 -10.04 -20.25 3.28
C LEU A 74 -10.56 -19.64 1.96
N LEU A 75 -9.65 -19.03 1.17
CA LEU A 75 -9.93 -18.39 -0.10
C LEU A 75 -8.94 -18.91 -1.16
N ARG A 76 -9.31 -18.81 -2.45
CA ARG A 76 -8.41 -19.13 -3.57
C ARG A 76 -8.30 -17.92 -4.50
N LEU A 77 -7.11 -17.66 -5.02
CA LEU A 77 -6.88 -16.57 -5.97
C LEU A 77 -7.70 -16.73 -7.27
N ASP A 78 -7.98 -17.96 -7.67
CA ASP A 78 -8.78 -18.29 -8.87
C ASP A 78 -10.28 -18.47 -8.58
N ALA A 79 -10.72 -18.28 -7.33
CA ALA A 79 -12.14 -18.29 -7.00
C ALA A 79 -12.89 -17.20 -7.77
N PRO A 80 -14.06 -17.53 -8.39
CA PRO A 80 -14.89 -16.53 -9.06
C PRO A 80 -15.26 -15.39 -8.12
N ALA A 81 -15.05 -14.15 -8.57
CA ALA A 81 -15.36 -12.96 -7.78
C ALA A 81 -15.54 -11.73 -8.70
N GLY A 82 -16.60 -10.94 -8.48
CA GLY A 82 -16.94 -9.79 -9.30
C GLY A 82 -17.68 -10.15 -10.62
N PRO A 83 -17.40 -9.48 -11.75
CA PRO A 83 -18.04 -9.75 -13.02
C PRO A 83 -17.78 -11.17 -13.54
N GLU A 84 -18.64 -11.64 -14.45
CA GLU A 84 -18.46 -12.94 -15.09
C GLU A 84 -17.05 -13.11 -15.67
N GLY A 85 -16.40 -14.24 -15.35
CA GLY A 85 -15.01 -14.55 -15.72
C GLY A 85 -13.94 -13.86 -14.88
N SER A 86 -14.32 -13.00 -13.91
CA SER A 86 -13.40 -12.41 -12.95
C SER A 86 -13.14 -13.34 -11.75
N THR A 87 -12.00 -13.16 -11.11
CA THR A 87 -11.57 -13.93 -9.93
C THR A 87 -10.99 -12.99 -8.86
N VAL A 88 -10.73 -13.50 -7.67
CA VAL A 88 -10.05 -12.78 -6.59
C VAL A 88 -8.74 -12.14 -7.10
N ARG A 89 -7.95 -12.87 -7.90
CA ARG A 89 -6.73 -12.35 -8.55
C ARG A 89 -7.00 -11.11 -9.39
N HIS A 90 -8.07 -11.10 -10.17
CA HIS A 90 -8.45 -9.95 -10.99
C HIS A 90 -8.84 -8.74 -10.15
N LEU A 91 -9.52 -8.94 -9.02
CA LEU A 91 -9.87 -7.85 -8.09
C LEU A 91 -8.61 -7.23 -7.48
N LEU A 92 -7.75 -8.06 -6.89
CA LEU A 92 -6.48 -7.64 -6.28
C LEU A 92 -5.57 -6.88 -7.24
N ALA A 93 -5.58 -7.26 -8.52
CA ALA A 93 -4.73 -6.67 -9.54
C ALA A 93 -5.43 -5.57 -10.37
N HIS A 94 -6.60 -5.08 -9.99
CA HIS A 94 -7.37 -4.10 -10.77
C HIS A 94 -7.62 -4.50 -12.24
N ALA A 95 -7.80 -5.79 -12.48
CA ALA A 95 -7.98 -6.38 -13.81
C ALA A 95 -9.39 -6.98 -14.01
N SER A 96 -10.32 -6.77 -13.08
CA SER A 96 -11.68 -7.33 -13.12
C SER A 96 -12.61 -6.66 -14.15
N GLY A 97 -12.27 -5.44 -14.58
CA GLY A 97 -13.14 -4.62 -15.43
C GLY A 97 -14.17 -3.80 -14.67
N LEU A 98 -14.25 -3.92 -13.34
CA LEU A 98 -15.11 -3.07 -12.50
C LEU A 98 -14.73 -1.60 -12.62
N PRO A 99 -15.70 -0.65 -12.62
CA PRO A 99 -15.42 0.79 -12.62
C PRO A 99 -14.77 1.25 -11.31
N PHE A 100 -14.33 2.50 -11.28
CA PHE A 100 -13.73 3.12 -10.09
C PHE A 100 -14.67 3.05 -8.88
N GLU A 101 -15.91 3.51 -9.06
CA GLU A 101 -17.00 3.47 -8.07
C GLU A 101 -18.18 2.70 -8.67
N GLU A 102 -19.41 3.18 -8.47
CA GLU A 102 -20.61 2.62 -9.06
C GLU A 102 -20.63 2.76 -10.59
N GLY A 103 -21.27 1.83 -11.28
CA GLY A 103 -21.44 1.89 -12.72
C GLY A 103 -21.35 0.54 -13.42
N ALA A 104 -21.47 0.58 -14.76
CA ALA A 104 -21.35 -0.61 -15.60
C ALA A 104 -19.89 -1.11 -15.67
N VAL A 105 -19.74 -2.41 -15.90
CA VAL A 105 -18.43 -3.04 -16.16
C VAL A 105 -17.80 -2.43 -17.41
N LEU A 106 -16.55 -2.03 -17.33
CA LEU A 106 -15.84 -1.28 -18.38
C LEU A 106 -15.09 -2.16 -19.37
N GLY A 107 -15.09 -3.47 -19.17
CA GLY A 107 -14.45 -4.42 -20.08
C GLY A 107 -14.34 -5.82 -19.48
N ALA A 108 -14.00 -6.79 -20.31
CA ALA A 108 -13.78 -8.14 -19.85
C ALA A 108 -12.55 -8.24 -18.92
N PRO A 109 -12.57 -9.18 -17.95
CA PRO A 109 -11.44 -9.41 -17.05
C PRO A 109 -10.14 -9.68 -17.81
N GLY A 110 -9.01 -9.16 -17.29
CA GLY A 110 -7.68 -9.35 -17.85
C GLY A 110 -7.37 -8.56 -19.13
N LYS A 111 -8.28 -7.71 -19.65
CA LYS A 111 -8.07 -6.99 -20.92
C LYS A 111 -7.45 -5.61 -20.76
N ARG A 112 -7.65 -4.98 -19.63
CA ARG A 112 -7.05 -3.69 -19.30
C ARG A 112 -7.01 -3.47 -17.79
N ARG A 113 -6.13 -2.60 -17.31
CA ARG A 113 -6.08 -2.20 -15.91
C ARG A 113 -7.09 -1.08 -15.66
N VAL A 114 -8.12 -1.38 -14.87
CA VAL A 114 -9.11 -0.41 -14.41
C VAL A 114 -8.96 -0.27 -12.90
N TYR A 115 -8.30 0.82 -12.46
CA TYR A 115 -8.18 1.11 -11.04
C TYR A 115 -9.59 1.25 -10.42
N SER A 116 -9.90 0.47 -9.38
CA SER A 116 -11.27 0.29 -8.90
C SER A 116 -11.32 0.20 -7.36
N ASN A 117 -12.03 1.14 -6.73
CA ASN A 117 -12.43 1.03 -5.33
C ASN A 117 -13.48 -0.08 -5.18
N ARG A 118 -14.48 -0.09 -6.07
CA ARG A 118 -15.51 -1.12 -6.10
C ARG A 118 -14.95 -2.54 -6.15
N GLY A 119 -13.81 -2.74 -6.85
CA GLY A 119 -13.13 -4.04 -6.88
C GLY A 119 -12.65 -4.48 -5.51
N PHE A 120 -12.18 -3.55 -4.68
CA PHE A 120 -11.76 -3.83 -3.32
C PHE A 120 -12.95 -3.98 -2.35
N ASP A 121 -14.07 -3.27 -2.59
CA ASP A 121 -15.29 -3.48 -1.80
C ASP A 121 -15.87 -4.88 -2.06
N VAL A 122 -15.88 -5.32 -3.32
CA VAL A 122 -16.24 -6.71 -3.67
C VAL A 122 -15.26 -7.70 -3.04
N LEU A 123 -13.95 -7.42 -3.05
CA LEU A 123 -12.95 -8.26 -2.41
C LEU A 123 -13.21 -8.40 -0.90
N GLY A 124 -13.55 -7.31 -0.21
CA GLY A 124 -13.91 -7.34 1.20
C GLY A 124 -15.06 -8.30 1.48
N GLY A 125 -16.17 -8.20 0.73
CA GLY A 125 -17.30 -9.12 0.87
C GLY A 125 -16.94 -10.59 0.57
N VAL A 126 -16.06 -10.83 -0.39
CA VAL A 126 -15.56 -12.19 -0.69
C VAL A 126 -14.72 -12.75 0.46
N VAL A 127 -13.90 -11.91 1.10
CA VAL A 127 -13.15 -12.32 2.30
C VAL A 127 -14.09 -12.61 3.46
N GLU A 128 -15.09 -11.76 3.71
CA GLU A 128 -16.11 -11.99 4.75
C GLU A 128 -16.85 -13.33 4.54
N GLU A 129 -17.28 -13.59 3.30
CA GLU A 129 -17.96 -14.85 2.98
C GLU A 129 -17.05 -16.07 3.20
N ALA A 130 -15.78 -15.97 2.80
CA ALA A 130 -14.82 -17.06 2.91
C ALA A 130 -14.36 -17.34 4.35
N THR A 131 -14.29 -16.32 5.19
CA THR A 131 -13.77 -16.41 6.57
C THR A 131 -14.88 -16.52 7.62
N GLY A 132 -16.11 -16.08 7.30
CA GLY A 132 -17.20 -15.94 8.25
C GLY A 132 -17.03 -14.79 9.24
N THR A 133 -16.06 -13.89 9.00
CA THR A 133 -15.70 -12.76 9.86
C THR A 133 -15.87 -11.45 9.10
N PRO A 134 -16.50 -10.40 9.65
CA PRO A 134 -16.54 -9.08 9.01
C PRO A 134 -15.13 -8.60 8.61
N PHE A 135 -15.01 -7.96 7.44
CA PHE A 135 -13.70 -7.59 6.91
C PHE A 135 -12.86 -6.71 7.85
N PRO A 136 -13.42 -5.71 8.53
CA PRO A 136 -12.66 -4.91 9.51
C PRO A 136 -12.07 -5.76 10.64
N GLU A 137 -12.85 -6.67 11.21
CA GLU A 137 -12.42 -7.59 12.26
C GLU A 137 -11.34 -8.56 11.74
N TRP A 138 -11.55 -9.10 10.52
CA TRP A 138 -10.56 -9.97 9.88
C TRP A 138 -9.23 -9.26 9.67
N LEU A 139 -9.24 -8.03 9.17
CA LEU A 139 -8.04 -7.22 8.99
C LEU A 139 -7.36 -6.95 10.33
N GLU A 140 -8.12 -6.56 11.35
CA GLU A 140 -7.60 -6.28 12.69
C GLU A 140 -6.91 -7.51 13.30
N GLU A 141 -7.61 -8.65 13.34
CA GLU A 141 -7.11 -9.88 13.95
C GLU A 141 -5.92 -10.49 13.21
N THR A 142 -5.90 -10.38 11.88
CA THR A 142 -4.93 -11.12 11.06
C THR A 142 -3.75 -10.29 10.58
N VAL A 143 -3.83 -8.97 10.63
CA VAL A 143 -2.77 -8.05 10.18
C VAL A 143 -2.43 -7.03 11.24
N LEU A 144 -3.40 -6.22 11.72
CA LEU A 144 -3.08 -5.07 12.56
C LEU A 144 -2.55 -5.48 13.93
N ILE A 145 -3.23 -6.36 14.64
CA ILE A 145 -2.80 -6.86 15.95
C ILE A 145 -1.46 -7.60 15.86
N PRO A 146 -1.27 -8.59 14.96
CA PRO A 146 0.00 -9.29 14.85
C PRO A 146 1.20 -8.38 14.56
N LEU A 147 1.01 -7.29 13.82
CA LEU A 147 2.07 -6.33 13.49
C LEU A 147 2.20 -5.18 14.49
N GLY A 148 1.37 -5.16 15.54
CA GLY A 148 1.37 -4.11 16.55
C GLY A 148 0.94 -2.73 16.03
N MET A 149 0.10 -2.69 15.00
CA MET A 149 -0.41 -1.47 14.34
C MET A 149 -1.55 -0.83 15.13
N SER A 150 -1.30 -0.48 16.37
CA SER A 150 -2.32 -0.10 17.36
C SER A 150 -2.97 1.28 17.13
N ALA A 151 -2.41 2.10 16.25
CA ALA A 151 -2.99 3.38 15.85
C ALA A 151 -3.76 3.30 14.53
N THR A 152 -3.86 2.09 13.93
CA THR A 152 -4.50 1.86 12.64
C THR A 152 -5.88 1.22 12.80
N GLU A 153 -6.85 1.77 12.10
CA GLU A 153 -8.23 1.29 12.01
C GLU A 153 -8.73 1.31 10.56
N CYS A 154 -9.70 0.47 10.23
CA CYS A 154 -10.35 0.43 8.91
C CYS A 154 -11.80 -0.02 9.07
N GLU A 155 -12.69 0.86 9.54
CA GLU A 155 -14.09 0.55 9.86
C GLU A 155 -15.05 0.62 8.66
N GLY A 156 -14.55 0.92 7.48
CA GLY A 156 -15.38 1.12 6.27
C GLY A 156 -14.85 0.34 5.07
N SER A 157 -14.85 1.01 3.90
CA SER A 157 -14.41 0.40 2.65
C SER A 157 -12.96 -0.09 2.72
N PRO A 158 -12.69 -1.34 2.38
CA PRO A 158 -11.32 -1.88 2.25
C PRO A 158 -10.51 -1.18 1.14
N ALA A 159 -11.16 -0.37 0.33
CA ALA A 159 -10.49 0.41 -0.71
C ALA A 159 -9.80 1.67 -0.19
N HIS A 160 -10.32 2.32 0.88
CA HIS A 160 -9.85 3.68 1.20
C HIS A 160 -10.15 4.18 2.63
N SER A 161 -10.83 3.42 3.49
CA SER A 161 -11.25 3.92 4.79
C SER A 161 -10.20 3.80 5.90
N GLY A 162 -9.04 3.22 5.61
CA GLY A 162 -7.95 3.10 6.57
C GLY A 162 -7.47 4.46 7.10
N ARG A 163 -7.17 4.49 8.38
CA ARG A 163 -6.58 5.61 9.10
C ARG A 163 -5.56 5.07 10.09
N GLY A 164 -4.45 5.76 10.29
CA GLY A 164 -3.42 5.31 11.22
C GLY A 164 -2.15 6.15 11.14
N SER A 165 -1.06 5.63 11.68
CA SER A 165 0.20 6.35 11.86
C SER A 165 1.28 5.92 10.85
N VAL A 166 2.31 6.78 10.69
CA VAL A 166 3.51 6.43 9.93
C VAL A 166 4.22 5.25 10.61
N ALA A 167 4.26 5.24 11.92
CA ALA A 167 4.89 4.16 12.69
C ALA A 167 4.27 2.78 12.36
N ASP A 168 2.95 2.72 12.27
CA ASP A 168 2.24 1.50 11.90
C ASP A 168 2.49 1.11 10.43
N LEU A 169 2.48 2.08 9.50
CA LEU A 169 2.81 1.79 8.10
C LEU A 169 4.26 1.32 7.92
N LEU A 170 5.21 1.78 8.75
CA LEU A 170 6.58 1.27 8.74
C LEU A 170 6.64 -0.17 9.30
N ALA A 171 5.81 -0.51 10.29
CA ALA A 171 5.68 -1.90 10.74
C ALA A 171 5.14 -2.81 9.62
N PHE A 172 4.10 -2.37 8.92
CA PHE A 172 3.58 -3.07 7.75
C PHE A 172 4.61 -3.13 6.61
N GLY A 173 5.38 -2.07 6.38
CA GLY A 173 6.48 -2.05 5.40
C GLY A 173 7.55 -3.10 5.68
N ARG A 174 7.88 -3.36 6.94
CA ARG A 174 8.78 -4.46 7.33
C ARG A 174 8.18 -5.83 7.03
N GLU A 175 6.90 -6.01 7.31
CA GLU A 175 6.18 -7.23 6.94
C GLU A 175 6.20 -7.45 5.42
N MET A 176 6.01 -6.39 4.63
CA MET A 176 6.10 -6.47 3.17
C MET A 176 7.52 -6.78 2.68
N LEU A 177 8.58 -6.37 3.39
CA LEU A 177 9.97 -6.72 3.08
C LEU A 177 10.29 -8.19 3.38
N SER A 178 9.76 -8.71 4.47
CA SER A 178 9.99 -10.10 4.92
C SER A 178 8.73 -10.64 5.60
N PRO A 179 7.82 -11.26 4.84
CA PRO A 179 6.51 -11.67 5.32
C PRO A 179 6.62 -12.76 6.39
N THR A 180 5.82 -12.59 7.44
CA THR A 180 5.66 -13.55 8.54
C THR A 180 4.25 -14.09 8.66
N LEU A 181 3.25 -13.36 8.14
CA LEU A 181 1.82 -13.71 8.23
C LEU A 181 1.31 -14.45 6.99
N VAL A 182 2.08 -14.46 5.91
CA VAL A 182 1.84 -15.25 4.69
C VAL A 182 3.11 -15.96 4.26
N SER A 183 2.96 -17.07 3.54
CA SER A 183 4.11 -17.80 3.00
C SER A 183 4.94 -16.95 2.04
N SER A 184 6.25 -17.12 2.08
CA SER A 184 7.17 -16.41 1.18
C SER A 184 6.91 -16.71 -0.30
N GLU A 185 6.33 -17.88 -0.62
CA GLU A 185 5.93 -18.25 -1.97
C GLU A 185 4.76 -17.40 -2.45
N LEU A 186 3.69 -17.31 -1.66
CA LEU A 186 2.53 -16.50 -1.99
C LEU A 186 2.89 -15.01 -2.07
N TRP A 187 3.76 -14.52 -1.15
CA TRP A 187 4.18 -13.12 -1.19
C TRP A 187 5.02 -12.80 -2.44
N ARG A 188 5.92 -13.71 -2.83
CA ARG A 188 6.68 -13.54 -4.09
C ARG A 188 5.76 -13.46 -5.30
N GLU A 189 4.71 -14.28 -5.33
CA GLU A 189 3.66 -14.18 -6.34
C GLU A 189 2.93 -12.82 -6.28
N ALA A 190 2.61 -12.36 -5.06
CA ALA A 190 1.87 -11.12 -4.84
C ALA A 190 2.62 -9.87 -5.35
N ILE A 191 3.93 -9.82 -5.24
CA ILE A 191 4.77 -8.71 -5.72
C ILE A 191 5.28 -8.90 -7.16
N THR A 192 4.79 -9.90 -7.87
CA THR A 192 5.05 -10.12 -9.30
C THR A 192 3.91 -9.53 -10.14
N PRO A 193 4.20 -8.89 -11.30
CA PRO A 193 3.16 -8.35 -12.15
C PRO A 193 2.12 -9.39 -12.54
N GLN A 194 0.86 -9.13 -12.18
CA GLN A 194 -0.29 -9.92 -12.59
C GLN A 194 -0.83 -9.36 -13.91
N PHE A 195 -1.20 -10.25 -14.84
CA PHE A 195 -1.68 -9.83 -16.16
C PHE A 195 -0.75 -8.79 -16.81
N PRO A 196 0.52 -9.14 -17.10
CA PRO A 196 1.49 -8.21 -17.69
C PRO A 196 1.07 -7.74 -19.08
N GLY A 197 1.56 -6.56 -19.51
CA GLY A 197 1.29 -5.98 -20.82
C GLY A 197 -0.06 -5.30 -20.96
N ILE A 198 -0.87 -5.18 -19.90
CA ILE A 198 -2.15 -4.48 -20.00
C ILE A 198 -2.02 -3.02 -19.60
N SER A 199 -2.52 -2.14 -20.50
CA SER A 199 -2.50 -0.69 -20.26
C SER A 199 -3.56 -0.26 -19.26
N GLY A 200 -3.32 0.89 -18.63
CA GLY A 200 -4.27 1.50 -17.71
C GLY A 200 -3.89 2.94 -17.38
N VAL A 201 -4.67 3.55 -16.51
CA VAL A 201 -4.41 4.89 -15.99
C VAL A 201 -3.87 4.76 -14.56
N LEU A 202 -2.70 5.38 -14.30
CA LEU A 202 -2.23 5.62 -12.96
C LEU A 202 -2.84 6.94 -12.49
N PRO A 203 -3.72 6.94 -11.46
CA PRO A 203 -4.38 8.16 -11.00
C PRO A 203 -3.38 9.28 -10.72
N GLY A 204 -3.64 10.49 -11.24
CA GLY A 204 -2.75 11.64 -11.09
C GLY A 204 -1.48 11.65 -11.97
N TYR A 205 -1.14 10.54 -12.64
CA TYR A 205 0.07 10.38 -13.45
C TYR A 205 -0.22 9.95 -14.89
N GLY A 206 -1.49 9.72 -15.25
CA GLY A 206 -1.92 9.49 -16.61
C GLY A 206 -1.80 8.04 -17.08
N ARG A 207 -1.92 7.87 -18.41
CA ARG A 207 -1.93 6.55 -19.04
C ARG A 207 -0.54 5.92 -19.05
N GLN A 208 -0.48 4.64 -18.64
CA GLN A 208 0.69 3.79 -18.72
C GLN A 208 0.45 2.69 -19.77
N ALA A 209 1.45 2.43 -20.62
CA ALA A 209 1.36 1.39 -21.66
C ALA A 209 1.29 -0.02 -21.05
N ASP A 210 2.12 -0.29 -20.06
CA ASP A 210 1.96 -1.37 -19.10
C ASP A 210 1.75 -0.76 -17.71
N ASN A 211 0.58 -1.00 -17.11
CA ASN A 211 0.28 -0.54 -15.77
C ASN A 211 0.41 -1.70 -14.80
N ALA A 212 1.65 -2.08 -14.50
CA ALA A 212 1.97 -3.26 -13.71
C ALA A 212 1.39 -3.17 -12.28
N TRP A 213 0.72 -4.24 -11.87
CA TRP A 213 0.16 -4.43 -10.52
C TRP A 213 0.39 -5.86 -10.06
N GLY A 214 0.69 -6.01 -8.78
CA GLY A 214 0.68 -7.27 -8.07
C GLY A 214 -0.68 -7.56 -7.44
N LEU A 215 -0.70 -8.40 -6.41
CA LEU A 215 -1.90 -8.71 -5.65
C LEU A 215 -2.06 -7.70 -4.50
N GLY A 216 -2.81 -6.64 -4.73
CA GLY A 216 -3.06 -5.56 -3.77
C GLY A 216 -2.04 -4.43 -3.74
N VAL A 217 -0.97 -4.51 -4.52
CA VAL A 217 0.09 -3.49 -4.59
C VAL A 217 0.33 -3.01 -6.02
N GLU A 218 0.63 -1.73 -6.17
CA GLU A 218 1.17 -1.18 -7.39
C GLU A 218 2.64 -1.60 -7.53
N ILE A 219 3.06 -2.07 -8.71
CA ILE A 219 4.46 -2.33 -9.03
C ILE A 219 4.96 -1.18 -9.88
N ARG A 220 6.12 -0.61 -9.50
CA ARG A 220 6.69 0.54 -10.20
C ARG A 220 6.95 0.24 -11.67
N ASP A 221 7.63 -0.85 -11.95
CA ASP A 221 8.00 -1.25 -13.29
C ASP A 221 8.62 -0.08 -14.10
N SER A 222 8.26 0.06 -15.36
CA SER A 222 8.69 1.12 -16.29
C SER A 222 7.80 2.38 -16.29
N LYS A 223 6.88 2.51 -15.33
CA LYS A 223 5.93 3.63 -15.29
C LYS A 223 6.63 5.00 -15.26
N ALA A 224 6.21 5.88 -16.16
CA ALA A 224 6.65 7.27 -16.24
C ALA A 224 5.54 8.16 -16.84
N PRO A 225 5.15 9.26 -16.18
CA PRO A 225 5.61 9.70 -14.85
C PRO A 225 5.11 8.80 -13.71
N HIS A 226 5.77 8.89 -12.54
CA HIS A 226 5.47 8.11 -11.35
C HIS A 226 5.63 8.96 -10.08
N TRP A 227 5.03 8.54 -8.97
CA TRP A 227 5.09 9.25 -7.69
C TRP A 227 6.41 9.02 -6.92
N THR A 228 7.13 7.94 -7.18
CA THR A 228 8.50 7.74 -6.70
C THR A 228 9.52 8.34 -7.66
N ASP A 229 10.72 8.60 -7.17
CA ASP A 229 11.85 9.02 -8.01
C ASP A 229 12.18 8.01 -9.12
N ALA A 230 12.74 8.51 -10.22
CA ALA A 230 13.12 7.69 -11.37
C ALA A 230 14.23 6.66 -11.06
N SER A 231 15.00 6.85 -9.98
CA SER A 231 16.04 5.92 -9.54
C SER A 231 15.49 4.66 -8.84
N PHE A 232 14.20 4.62 -8.51
CA PHE A 232 13.61 3.41 -7.96
C PHE A 232 13.64 2.27 -8.97
N PRO A 233 13.98 1.03 -8.54
CA PRO A 233 14.03 -0.11 -9.44
C PRO A 233 12.63 -0.52 -9.91
N PRO A 234 12.50 -1.20 -11.06
CA PRO A 234 11.24 -1.75 -11.53
C PRO A 234 10.55 -2.68 -10.52
N SER A 235 11.32 -3.34 -9.67
CA SER A 235 10.83 -4.24 -8.62
C SER A 235 10.29 -3.53 -7.38
N ALA A 236 10.40 -2.20 -7.27
CA ALA A 236 9.78 -1.46 -6.18
C ALA A 236 8.26 -1.52 -6.29
N TYR A 237 7.59 -1.58 -5.15
CA TYR A 237 6.13 -1.68 -5.08
C TYR A 237 5.57 -0.91 -3.89
N GLY A 238 4.26 -0.69 -3.89
CA GLY A 238 3.59 0.04 -2.83
C GLY A 238 2.27 0.61 -3.29
N HIS A 239 1.90 1.75 -2.75
CA HIS A 239 0.72 2.50 -3.17
C HIS A 239 0.79 3.95 -2.68
N PHE A 240 0.11 4.86 -3.37
CA PHE A 240 -0.18 6.19 -2.84
C PHE A 240 -1.68 6.44 -2.71
N GLY A 241 -2.06 7.41 -1.90
CA GLY A 241 -3.46 7.71 -1.61
C GLY A 241 -3.83 9.17 -1.87
N GLN A 242 -5.11 9.37 -2.22
CA GLN A 242 -5.69 10.69 -2.47
C GLN A 242 -5.68 11.61 -1.23
N SER A 243 -5.48 11.06 -0.03
CA SER A 243 -5.27 11.83 1.21
C SER A 243 -3.91 12.53 1.31
N GLY A 244 -3.01 12.33 0.33
CA GLY A 244 -1.61 12.78 0.43
C GLY A 244 -0.80 11.80 1.27
N SER A 245 -0.87 10.53 0.95
CA SER A 245 -0.22 9.43 1.64
C SER A 245 0.54 8.55 0.66
N PHE A 246 1.59 7.88 1.11
CA PHE A 246 2.20 6.78 0.38
C PHE A 246 2.84 5.75 1.32
N LEU A 247 2.98 4.54 0.80
CA LEU A 247 3.82 3.46 1.30
C LEU A 247 4.58 2.86 0.11
N TRP A 248 5.91 2.80 0.17
CA TRP A 248 6.73 2.12 -0.82
C TRP A 248 7.66 1.10 -0.17
N VAL A 249 8.00 0.07 -0.93
CA VAL A 249 8.98 -0.96 -0.57
C VAL A 249 9.97 -1.11 -1.73
N ASP A 250 11.25 -1.05 -1.43
CA ASP A 250 12.32 -1.37 -2.37
C ASP A 250 13.10 -2.59 -1.86
N PRO A 251 12.86 -3.77 -2.43
CA PRO A 251 13.53 -5.00 -2.00
C PRO A 251 15.02 -5.03 -2.36
N THR A 252 15.49 -4.19 -3.30
CA THR A 252 16.90 -4.19 -3.72
C THR A 252 17.83 -3.56 -2.70
N VAL A 253 17.31 -2.64 -1.90
CA VAL A 253 18.04 -2.01 -0.79
C VAL A 253 17.49 -2.44 0.58
N GLY A 254 16.46 -3.29 0.61
CA GLY A 254 15.85 -3.78 1.85
C GLY A 254 15.18 -2.69 2.68
N ARG A 255 14.53 -1.73 2.04
CA ARG A 255 13.91 -0.58 2.71
C ARG A 255 12.43 -0.40 2.35
N ALA A 256 11.68 0.12 3.31
CA ALA A 256 10.32 0.59 3.11
C ALA A 256 10.18 2.02 3.68
N GLY A 257 9.35 2.84 3.04
CA GLY A 257 9.11 4.21 3.49
C GLY A 257 7.65 4.59 3.39
N ALA A 258 7.20 5.41 4.34
CA ALA A 258 5.84 5.89 4.43
C ALA A 258 5.80 7.42 4.62
N PHE A 259 4.77 8.04 4.08
CA PHE A 259 4.41 9.44 4.25
C PHE A 259 2.91 9.55 4.48
N LEU A 260 2.53 10.35 5.45
CA LEU A 260 1.13 10.71 5.72
C LEU A 260 1.03 12.23 5.89
N GLY A 261 -0.02 12.83 5.36
CA GLY A 261 -0.24 14.27 5.44
C GLY A 261 -1.70 14.65 5.62
N ALA A 262 -1.94 15.85 6.13
CA ALA A 262 -3.26 16.40 6.38
C ALA A 262 -3.90 17.08 5.15
N ARG A 263 -3.23 17.06 4.00
CA ARG A 263 -3.72 17.68 2.77
C ARG A 263 -3.94 16.64 1.68
N PRO A 264 -5.07 16.66 0.95
CA PRO A 264 -5.29 15.80 -0.20
C PRO A 264 -4.18 15.93 -1.25
N PHE A 265 -3.88 14.81 -1.92
CA PHE A 265 -2.89 14.73 -2.99
C PHE A 265 -3.11 15.81 -4.06
N GLY A 266 -2.05 16.53 -4.39
CA GLY A 266 -2.08 17.65 -5.36
C GLY A 266 -0.69 18.05 -5.82
N ALA A 267 -0.57 19.30 -6.31
CA ALA A 267 0.68 19.84 -6.84
C ALA A 267 1.86 19.73 -5.87
N PRO A 268 1.75 20.12 -4.58
CA PRO A 268 2.88 20.01 -3.66
C PRO A 268 3.45 18.60 -3.54
N HIS A 269 2.57 17.58 -3.55
CA HIS A 269 2.99 16.19 -3.49
C HIS A 269 3.70 15.74 -4.77
N ARG A 270 3.14 16.08 -5.96
CA ARG A 270 3.77 15.73 -7.25
C ARG A 270 5.15 16.35 -7.41
N GLU A 271 5.34 17.56 -6.90
CA GLU A 271 6.60 18.29 -6.98
C GLU A 271 7.64 17.74 -5.99
N ALA A 272 7.24 17.45 -4.76
CA ALA A 272 8.17 17.10 -3.68
C ALA A 272 8.43 15.59 -3.54
N TRP A 273 7.44 14.73 -3.82
CA TRP A 273 7.57 13.29 -3.56
C TRP A 273 8.72 12.60 -4.30
N PRO A 274 9.05 12.92 -5.58
CA PRO A 274 10.22 12.29 -6.21
C PRO A 274 11.51 12.55 -5.42
N ALA A 275 11.79 13.80 -5.07
CA ALA A 275 12.98 14.15 -4.28
C ALA A 275 12.95 13.56 -2.86
N LEU A 276 11.78 13.60 -2.21
CA LEU A 276 11.60 13.02 -0.88
C LEU A 276 11.80 11.51 -0.87
N THR A 277 11.16 10.78 -1.80
CA THR A 277 11.28 9.32 -1.86
C THR A 277 12.70 8.89 -2.17
N LYS A 278 13.43 9.64 -3.03
CA LYS A 278 14.86 9.41 -3.27
C LYS A 278 15.67 9.55 -1.99
N ALA A 279 15.54 10.69 -1.28
CA ALA A 279 16.28 10.95 -0.06
C ALA A 279 15.95 9.93 1.06
N MET A 280 14.68 9.51 1.18
CA MET A 280 14.28 8.45 2.10
C MET A 280 14.91 7.09 1.73
N ARG A 281 15.01 6.78 0.44
CA ARG A 281 15.61 5.54 -0.04
C ARG A 281 17.12 5.50 0.20
N GLU A 282 17.78 6.64 0.17
CA GLU A 282 19.24 6.80 0.34
C GLU A 282 19.65 6.98 1.83
N ALA A 283 18.70 7.23 2.74
CA ALA A 283 18.96 7.40 4.17
C ALA A 283 19.51 6.10 4.82
#